data_0865dcf3cad44e2e76a462874c8b9c47
#
_entry.id   0865dcf3cad44e2e76a462874c8b9c47
#
_cell.length_a   1.000
_cell.length_b   1.000
_cell.length_c   1.000
_cell.angle_alpha   90.00
_cell.angle_beta   90.00
_cell.angle_gamma   90.00
#
_symmetry.space_group_name_H-M   'P 1'
#
loop_
_entity.id
_entity.type
_entity.pdbx_description
1 polymer ?
#
loop_
_entity_poly.entity_id
_entity_poly.type
_entity_poly.pdbx_seq_one_letter_code
_entity_poly.pdbx_strand_id
1 'polypeptide(L)'
;MRDFDGGIAEWIAAGLAVEKDGILLSSSIPVAAASSERKSRLSSSAKPRVSPLAWVSQRSIGSLLGTWLVINLSCGVLYWLVSFIPGHGLREPSQAMGHGAAALLEAVYFSFVTGLSIGFGDIVPVGVVRVLAVIQGGACLLVFGAIISKLVSGHQEELTEEIHRIAFEDRLGRVRTNLHLVVSELQEIAALCSDGRKAPASVQTRVESAAAVFTGELRAIHDLLYRPQAAPDEDVLESILAHLEGGLREFRNLLECLTAEFRNAPALVANVRVLATLANEICGECVPREYAPHLKVWMDRIQAHARELARRRDLAPN
;
A
#
# COMPACT_ATOMS: atom_id res chain seq x y z
N MET A 1 20.48 -0.11 -15.64
CA MET A 1 20.28 -0.86 -16.88
C MET A 1 21.55 -1.68 -17.06
N ARG A 2 21.53 -3.01 -16.88
CA ARG A 2 22.69 -3.86 -17.12
C ARG A 2 22.53 -4.42 -18.52
N ASP A 3 23.44 -4.10 -19.40
CA ASP A 3 23.51 -4.69 -20.73
C ASP A 3 23.84 -6.18 -20.57
N PHE A 4 22.95 -7.04 -21.05
CA PHE A 4 23.20 -8.47 -21.18
C PHE A 4 23.72 -8.72 -22.60
N ASP A 5 24.96 -9.12 -22.71
CA ASP A 5 25.62 -9.52 -24.00
C ASP A 5 25.19 -10.92 -24.50
N GLY A 6 24.18 -11.52 -23.85
CA GLY A 6 23.65 -12.84 -24.19
C GLY A 6 22.49 -12.76 -25.16
N GLY A 7 22.51 -13.63 -26.18
CA GLY A 7 21.42 -13.72 -27.18
C GLY A 7 20.09 -14.21 -26.59
N ILE A 8 19.02 -14.20 -27.41
CA ILE A 8 17.62 -14.56 -27.07
C ILE A 8 17.52 -15.88 -26.29
N ALA A 9 18.41 -16.84 -26.53
CA ALA A 9 18.44 -18.13 -25.82
C ALA A 9 18.76 -17.99 -24.32
N GLU A 10 19.60 -17.05 -23.92
CA GLU A 10 19.93 -16.76 -22.51
C GLU A 10 18.79 -16.07 -21.77
N TRP A 11 18.03 -15.22 -22.47
CA TRP A 11 16.82 -14.58 -21.92
C TRP A 11 15.72 -15.59 -21.63
N ILE A 12 15.55 -16.59 -22.51
CA ILE A 12 14.60 -17.69 -22.33
C ILE A 12 15.03 -18.58 -21.14
N ALA A 13 16.32 -18.85 -21.01
CA ALA A 13 16.87 -19.63 -19.89
C ALA A 13 16.75 -18.88 -18.55
N ALA A 14 16.75 -17.55 -18.57
CA ALA A 14 16.53 -16.69 -17.40
C ALA A 14 15.05 -16.52 -17.02
N GLY A 15 14.10 -17.12 -17.77
CA GLY A 15 12.65 -17.03 -17.50
C GLY A 15 12.04 -15.66 -17.81
N LEU A 16 12.68 -14.85 -18.64
CA LEU A 16 12.21 -13.55 -19.05
C LEU A 16 11.32 -13.68 -20.31
N ALA A 17 10.20 -12.93 -20.34
CA ALA A 17 9.30 -12.94 -21.49
C ALA A 17 10.00 -12.33 -22.72
N VAL A 18 10.03 -13.06 -23.83
CA VAL A 18 10.56 -12.60 -25.11
C VAL A 18 9.44 -12.57 -26.12
N GLU A 19 9.21 -11.42 -26.72
CA GLU A 19 8.26 -11.21 -27.81
C GLU A 19 9.03 -11.15 -29.14
N LYS A 20 8.64 -11.99 -30.09
CA LYS A 20 9.13 -11.96 -31.45
C LYS A 20 7.94 -12.05 -32.40
N ASP A 21 7.81 -11.10 -33.31
CA ASP A 21 6.77 -11.04 -34.34
C ASP A 21 5.32 -11.10 -33.79
N GLY A 22 5.08 -10.50 -32.61
CA GLY A 22 3.77 -10.47 -31.97
C GLY A 22 3.34 -11.79 -31.28
N ILE A 23 4.25 -12.76 -31.15
CA ILE A 23 4.00 -14.04 -30.48
C ILE A 23 4.87 -14.11 -29.21
N LEU A 24 4.20 -14.20 -28.04
CA LEU A 24 4.86 -14.45 -26.76
C LEU A 24 5.33 -15.91 -26.70
N LEU A 25 6.63 -16.12 -26.78
CA LEU A 25 7.24 -17.42 -26.54
C LEU A 25 7.39 -17.64 -25.03
N SER A 26 6.32 -17.97 -24.34
CA SER A 26 6.32 -18.38 -22.95
C SER A 26 6.40 -19.91 -22.88
N SER A 27 7.49 -20.44 -22.36
CA SER A 27 7.53 -21.83 -21.91
C SER A 27 6.67 -21.92 -20.63
N SER A 28 5.62 -22.72 -20.69
CA SER A 28 4.70 -23.02 -19.59
C SER A 28 5.43 -23.78 -18.47
N ILE A 29 6.00 -23.06 -17.52
CA ILE A 29 6.42 -23.61 -16.23
C ILE A 29 5.24 -23.38 -15.27
N PRO A 30 4.71 -24.40 -14.58
CA PRO A 30 3.61 -24.23 -13.65
C PRO A 30 4.05 -23.34 -12.48
N VAL A 31 3.57 -22.13 -12.43
CA VAL A 31 3.88 -21.07 -11.44
C VAL A 31 3.56 -21.51 -9.99
N ALA A 32 2.73 -22.54 -9.82
CA ALA A 32 2.33 -23.03 -8.50
C ALA A 32 3.43 -23.75 -7.70
N ALA A 33 4.40 -24.40 -8.35
CA ALA A 33 5.46 -25.13 -7.65
C ALA A 33 6.63 -24.22 -7.25
N ALA A 34 6.95 -23.20 -8.06
CA ALA A 34 8.07 -22.28 -7.80
C ALA A 34 7.78 -21.27 -6.68
N SER A 35 6.51 -20.95 -6.42
CA SER A 35 6.12 -20.00 -5.36
C SER A 35 6.20 -20.61 -3.95
N SER A 36 5.99 -21.92 -3.80
CA SER A 36 6.06 -22.58 -2.49
C SER A 36 7.51 -22.83 -2.04
N GLU A 37 8.39 -23.22 -2.97
CA GLU A 37 9.81 -23.41 -2.67
C GLU A 37 10.57 -22.09 -2.43
N ARG A 38 10.18 -21.01 -3.12
CA ARG A 38 10.77 -19.69 -2.89
C ARG A 38 10.38 -19.12 -1.53
N LYS A 39 9.12 -19.33 -1.08
CA LYS A 39 8.66 -18.93 0.27
C LYS A 39 9.37 -19.74 1.37
N SER A 40 9.62 -21.02 1.18
CA SER A 40 10.32 -21.85 2.18
C SER A 40 11.80 -21.51 2.30
N ARG A 41 12.48 -21.14 1.19
CA ARG A 41 13.90 -20.73 1.21
C ARG A 41 14.12 -19.30 1.73
N LEU A 42 13.15 -18.39 1.58
CA LEU A 42 13.21 -17.04 2.15
C LEU A 42 12.92 -17.01 3.66
N SER A 43 12.24 -18.04 4.19
CA SER A 43 11.89 -18.14 5.61
C SER A 43 13.01 -18.74 6.47
N SER A 44 14.02 -19.40 5.89
CA SER A 44 14.96 -20.21 6.67
C SER A 44 16.35 -19.60 6.91
N SER A 45 16.66 -18.36 6.50
CA SER A 45 18.03 -17.81 6.66
C SER A 45 18.16 -16.31 6.91
N ALA A 46 17.14 -15.63 7.39
CA ALA A 46 17.32 -14.28 7.92
C ALA A 46 17.25 -14.34 9.45
N LYS A 47 18.39 -14.65 10.12
CA LYS A 47 18.57 -14.15 11.50
C LYS A 47 18.22 -12.66 11.45
N PRO A 48 17.32 -12.17 12.33
CA PRO A 48 17.03 -10.74 12.39
C PRO A 48 18.39 -10.06 12.62
N ARG A 49 18.89 -9.34 11.62
CA ARG A 49 19.95 -8.36 11.85
C ARG A 49 19.32 -7.34 12.80
N VAL A 50 19.56 -7.51 14.08
CA VAL A 50 19.28 -6.49 15.08
C VAL A 50 20.14 -5.31 14.65
N SER A 51 19.56 -4.41 13.84
CA SER A 51 20.23 -3.16 13.53
C SER A 51 20.43 -2.43 14.86
N PRO A 52 21.62 -1.92 15.14
CA PRO A 52 21.86 -1.17 16.38
C PRO A 52 20.93 0.04 16.55
N LEU A 53 20.23 0.40 15.48
CA LEU A 53 19.19 1.45 15.44
C LEU A 53 17.76 0.94 15.71
N ALA A 54 17.52 -0.37 15.82
CA ALA A 54 16.19 -0.91 16.17
C ALA A 54 15.72 -0.42 17.54
N TRP A 55 16.64 -0.10 18.44
CA TRP A 55 16.37 0.54 19.71
C TRP A 55 15.76 1.95 19.57
N VAL A 56 16.19 2.71 18.57
CA VAL A 56 15.69 4.08 18.31
C VAL A 56 14.26 4.06 17.78
N SER A 57 13.90 3.09 16.92
CA SER A 57 12.56 3.02 16.32
C SER A 57 11.45 2.77 17.36
N GLN A 58 11.76 2.09 18.46
CA GLN A 58 10.79 1.77 19.52
C GLN A 58 10.60 2.89 20.56
N ARG A 59 11.47 3.90 20.61
CA ARG A 59 11.39 4.98 21.60
C ARG A 59 10.50 6.12 21.12
N SER A 60 9.73 6.73 22.02
CA SER A 60 8.99 7.95 21.70
C SER A 60 9.94 9.15 21.55
N ILE A 61 9.54 10.17 20.80
CA ILE A 61 10.30 11.41 20.63
C ILE A 61 10.59 12.04 21.98
N GLY A 62 9.61 12.06 22.90
CA GLY A 62 9.78 12.55 24.26
C GLY A 62 10.85 11.78 25.05
N SER A 63 10.94 10.44 24.86
CA SER A 63 11.99 9.63 25.49
C SER A 63 13.39 9.93 24.94
N LEU A 64 13.52 10.26 23.64
CA LEU A 64 14.79 10.65 23.02
C LEU A 64 15.23 12.03 23.52
N LEU A 65 14.30 12.99 23.60
CA LEU A 65 14.56 14.32 24.19
C LEU A 65 14.96 14.20 25.68
N GLY A 66 14.27 13.36 26.44
CA GLY A 66 14.64 13.08 27.83
C GLY A 66 16.04 12.46 27.93
N THR A 67 16.40 11.53 27.05
CA THR A 67 17.75 10.95 27.00
C THR A 67 18.79 12.01 26.68
N TRP A 68 18.54 12.88 25.72
CA TRP A 68 19.43 14.00 25.37
C TRP A 68 19.62 14.94 26.55
N LEU A 69 18.54 15.30 27.26
CA LEU A 69 18.59 16.15 28.43
C LEU A 69 19.42 15.52 29.57
N VAL A 70 19.19 14.21 29.84
CA VAL A 70 19.93 13.46 30.86
C VAL A 70 21.45 13.42 30.54
N ILE A 71 21.81 13.20 29.27
CA ILE A 71 23.22 13.24 28.84
C ILE A 71 23.83 14.60 29.15
N ASN A 72 23.18 15.70 28.79
CA ASN A 72 23.69 17.04 29.01
C ASN A 72 23.83 17.37 30.50
N LEU A 73 22.83 17.07 31.32
CA LEU A 73 22.89 17.31 32.76
C LEU A 73 23.97 16.46 33.44
N SER A 74 24.05 15.16 33.09
CA SER A 74 25.07 14.26 33.65
C SER A 74 26.49 14.65 33.26
N CYS A 75 26.70 15.08 31.99
CA CYS A 75 27.99 15.57 31.54
C CYS A 75 28.36 16.90 32.21
N GLY A 76 27.39 17.82 32.41
CA GLY A 76 27.62 19.06 33.15
C GLY A 76 28.11 18.81 34.59
N VAL A 77 27.43 17.87 35.29
CA VAL A 77 27.88 17.45 36.63
C VAL A 77 29.27 16.80 36.58
N LEU A 78 29.52 15.96 35.57
CA LEU A 78 30.82 15.31 35.40
C LEU A 78 31.95 16.32 35.15
N TYR A 79 31.73 17.34 34.33
CA TYR A 79 32.70 18.42 34.09
C TYR A 79 33.01 19.17 35.37
N TRP A 80 32.01 19.51 36.15
CA TRP A 80 32.17 20.15 37.45
C TRP A 80 33.00 19.28 38.42
N LEU A 81 32.72 17.96 38.47
CA LEU A 81 33.48 17.02 39.30
C LEU A 81 34.93 16.88 38.85
N VAL A 82 35.20 16.81 37.56
CA VAL A 82 36.57 16.71 37.04
C VAL A 82 37.38 18.02 37.25
N SER A 83 36.71 19.18 37.40
CA SER A 83 37.36 20.45 37.69
C SER A 83 38.04 20.50 39.07
N PHE A 84 37.74 19.55 39.98
CA PHE A 84 38.46 19.41 41.25
C PHE A 84 39.85 18.76 41.08
N ILE A 85 40.16 18.18 39.91
CA ILE A 85 41.45 17.53 39.63
C ILE A 85 42.40 18.59 39.03
N PRO A 86 43.57 18.87 39.63
CA PRO A 86 44.54 19.85 39.11
C PRO A 86 44.92 19.55 37.65
N GLY A 87 44.88 20.55 36.79
CA GLY A 87 45.21 20.41 35.37
C GLY A 87 44.09 19.86 34.48
N HIS A 88 42.94 19.55 35.05
CA HIS A 88 41.74 19.09 34.32
C HIS A 88 40.57 20.01 34.67
N GLY A 89 39.58 20.12 33.76
CA GLY A 89 38.34 20.87 34.00
C GLY A 89 38.02 21.86 32.90
N LEU A 90 37.22 22.85 33.25
CA LEU A 90 36.78 23.93 32.36
C LEU A 90 37.56 25.22 32.72
N ARG A 91 37.84 26.02 31.72
CA ARG A 91 38.59 27.28 31.90
C ARG A 91 37.95 28.38 31.09
N GLU A 92 37.75 29.53 31.75
CA GLU A 92 37.51 30.78 31.05
C GLU A 92 38.83 31.35 30.51
N PRO A 93 38.82 32.21 29.48
CA PRO A 93 40.05 32.79 28.91
C PRO A 93 40.92 33.53 29.91
N SER A 94 40.33 34.12 30.95
CA SER A 94 41.00 34.96 31.93
C SER A 94 41.18 34.29 33.30
N GLN A 95 40.47 33.25 33.64
CA GLN A 95 40.48 32.70 35.00
C GLN A 95 40.17 31.18 35.02
N ALA A 96 40.71 30.47 36.01
CA ALA A 96 40.31 29.11 36.28
C ALA A 96 38.91 29.11 36.91
N MET A 97 38.04 28.20 36.47
CA MET A 97 36.68 28.07 36.99
C MET A 97 36.70 27.77 38.49
N GLY A 98 35.86 28.45 39.26
CA GLY A 98 35.71 28.23 40.70
C GLY A 98 35.08 26.86 41.04
N HIS A 99 34.97 26.59 42.37
CA HIS A 99 34.44 25.30 42.84
C HIS A 99 33.03 25.40 43.47
N GLY A 100 32.36 26.56 43.32
CA GLY A 100 31.05 26.81 43.93
C GLY A 100 29.84 26.39 43.07
N ALA A 101 28.65 26.74 43.54
CA ALA A 101 27.39 26.49 42.81
C ALA A 101 27.36 27.22 41.44
N ALA A 102 27.99 28.39 41.33
CA ALA A 102 28.15 29.11 40.07
C ALA A 102 28.93 28.29 39.04
N ALA A 103 30.04 27.66 39.45
CA ALA A 103 30.84 26.80 38.59
C ALA A 103 30.07 25.56 38.09
N LEU A 104 29.14 25.02 38.88
CA LEU A 104 28.25 23.96 38.41
C LEU A 104 27.32 24.46 37.30
N LEU A 105 26.75 25.65 37.43
CA LEU A 105 25.90 26.24 36.39
C LEU A 105 26.69 26.51 35.10
N GLU A 106 27.92 27.00 35.20
CA GLU A 106 28.81 27.19 34.07
C GLU A 106 29.20 25.87 33.38
N ALA A 107 29.43 24.81 34.16
CA ALA A 107 29.69 23.48 33.62
C ALA A 107 28.47 22.89 32.93
N VAL A 108 27.28 23.09 33.47
CA VAL A 108 26.02 22.70 32.82
C VAL A 108 25.78 23.50 31.53
N TYR A 109 26.01 24.83 31.59
CA TYR A 109 25.95 25.69 30.41
C TYR A 109 26.90 25.21 29.30
N PHE A 110 28.18 24.94 29.65
CA PHE A 110 29.15 24.40 28.71
C PHE A 110 28.69 23.07 28.09
N SER A 111 28.11 22.20 28.90
CA SER A 111 27.56 20.92 28.43
C SER A 111 26.43 21.11 27.40
N PHE A 112 25.51 22.05 27.66
CA PHE A 112 24.44 22.36 26.70
C PHE A 112 24.96 22.98 25.40
N VAL A 113 25.91 23.91 25.50
CA VAL A 113 26.58 24.56 24.36
C VAL A 113 27.31 23.52 23.49
N THR A 114 27.96 22.55 24.14
CA THR A 114 28.63 21.43 23.47
C THR A 114 27.60 20.46 22.86
N GLY A 115 26.57 20.09 23.61
CA GLY A 115 25.51 19.17 23.17
C GLY A 115 24.66 19.70 22.03
N LEU A 116 24.51 21.03 21.91
CA LEU A 116 23.85 21.71 20.79
C LEU A 116 24.82 22.04 19.64
N SER A 117 26.12 21.71 19.80
CA SER A 117 27.17 21.99 18.81
C SER A 117 27.31 23.49 18.49
N ILE A 118 26.99 24.38 19.44
CA ILE A 118 27.07 25.83 19.26
C ILE A 118 28.52 26.30 19.37
N GLY A 119 29.23 25.96 20.48
CA GLY A 119 30.65 26.20 20.68
C GLY A 119 31.04 27.69 20.71
N PHE A 120 30.45 28.49 21.59
CA PHE A 120 30.78 29.94 21.70
C PHE A 120 32.28 30.23 21.99
N GLY A 121 33.01 29.28 22.59
CA GLY A 121 34.41 29.42 22.87
C GLY A 121 34.73 30.31 24.11
N ASP A 122 33.72 30.69 24.85
CA ASP A 122 33.79 31.42 26.12
C ASP A 122 34.31 30.55 27.27
N ILE A 123 33.99 29.26 27.23
CA ILE A 123 34.50 28.23 28.14
C ILE A 123 35.23 27.16 27.32
N VAL A 124 36.47 26.83 27.75
CA VAL A 124 37.34 25.90 27.02
C VAL A 124 37.65 24.69 27.91
N PRO A 125 37.47 23.45 27.40
CA PRO A 125 37.84 22.25 28.15
C PRO A 125 39.35 22.06 28.17
N VAL A 126 39.90 21.63 29.32
CA VAL A 126 41.33 21.38 29.53
C VAL A 126 41.56 19.96 30.03
N GLY A 127 42.66 19.36 29.61
CA GLY A 127 43.05 18.00 30.01
C GLY A 127 42.06 16.93 29.50
N VAL A 128 41.66 16.01 30.35
CA VAL A 128 40.74 14.88 30.02
C VAL A 128 39.38 15.37 29.59
N VAL A 129 38.91 16.55 30.07
CA VAL A 129 37.62 17.12 29.71
C VAL A 129 37.48 17.37 28.20
N ARG A 130 38.57 17.58 27.47
CA ARG A 130 38.54 17.66 25.99
C ARG A 130 38.02 16.41 25.34
N VAL A 131 38.47 15.24 25.80
CA VAL A 131 38.05 13.95 25.28
C VAL A 131 36.57 13.68 25.63
N LEU A 132 36.18 14.01 26.88
CA LEU A 132 34.79 13.90 27.32
C LEU A 132 33.86 14.81 26.50
N ALA A 133 34.29 16.02 26.19
CA ALA A 133 33.48 16.96 25.37
C ALA A 133 33.28 16.45 23.95
N VAL A 134 34.29 15.83 23.32
CA VAL A 134 34.18 15.23 22.00
C VAL A 134 33.20 14.04 22.02
N ILE A 135 33.30 13.16 23.03
CA ILE A 135 32.43 12.02 23.21
C ILE A 135 30.98 12.50 23.43
N GLN A 136 30.78 13.49 24.30
CA GLN A 136 29.46 14.08 24.55
C GLN A 136 28.87 14.70 23.28
N GLY A 137 29.62 15.51 22.55
CA GLY A 137 29.17 16.14 21.31
C GLY A 137 28.75 15.11 20.29
N GLY A 138 29.54 14.05 20.10
CA GLY A 138 29.21 12.93 19.22
C GLY A 138 27.94 12.19 19.65
N ALA A 139 27.79 11.91 20.96
CA ALA A 139 26.61 11.26 21.50
C ALA A 139 25.34 12.11 21.32
N CYS A 140 25.41 13.40 21.62
CA CYS A 140 24.32 14.35 21.46
C CYS A 140 23.92 14.49 19.99
N LEU A 141 24.89 14.56 19.07
CA LEU A 141 24.63 14.61 17.62
C LEU A 141 23.92 13.36 17.12
N LEU A 142 24.28 12.16 17.59
CA LEU A 142 23.61 10.91 17.25
C LEU A 142 22.16 10.89 17.75
N VAL A 143 21.91 11.32 18.99
CA VAL A 143 20.55 11.40 19.54
C VAL A 143 19.72 12.42 18.77
N PHE A 144 20.30 13.56 18.43
CA PHE A 144 19.61 14.59 17.65
C PHE A 144 19.27 14.10 16.23
N GLY A 145 20.21 13.43 15.57
CA GLY A 145 19.96 12.76 14.27
C GLY A 145 18.85 11.71 14.35
N ALA A 146 18.78 10.97 15.45
CA ALA A 146 17.71 10.02 15.69
C ALA A 146 16.33 10.69 15.87
N ILE A 147 16.27 11.83 16.56
CA ILE A 147 15.04 12.62 16.71
C ILE A 147 14.55 13.13 15.36
N ILE A 148 15.45 13.73 14.56
CA ILE A 148 15.12 14.22 13.20
C ILE A 148 14.65 13.07 12.32
N SER A 149 15.37 11.95 12.30
CA SER A 149 14.99 10.77 11.53
C SER A 149 13.58 10.28 11.88
N LYS A 150 13.28 10.24 13.19
CA LYS A 150 11.95 9.80 13.64
C LYS A 150 10.83 10.78 13.28
N LEU A 151 11.10 12.08 13.36
CA LEU A 151 10.16 13.13 12.97
C LEU A 151 9.81 13.01 11.47
N VAL A 152 10.84 12.84 10.63
CA VAL A 152 10.66 12.65 9.18
C VAL A 152 9.91 11.35 8.88
N SER A 153 10.27 10.24 9.55
CA SER A 153 9.58 8.96 9.33
C SER A 153 8.11 9.00 9.72
N GLY A 154 7.74 9.65 10.83
CA GLY A 154 6.35 9.81 11.24
C GLY A 154 5.53 10.60 10.21
N HIS A 155 6.10 11.65 9.65
CA HIS A 155 5.43 12.42 8.61
C HIS A 155 5.30 11.65 7.28
N GLN A 156 6.27 10.78 6.96
CA GLN A 156 6.20 9.91 5.79
C GLN A 156 5.10 8.85 5.90
N GLU A 157 4.84 8.30 7.09
CA GLU A 157 3.75 7.35 7.32
C GLU A 157 2.38 8.02 7.06
N GLU A 158 2.13 9.22 7.60
CA GLU A 158 0.91 9.99 7.33
C GLU A 158 0.71 10.27 5.84
N LEU A 159 1.75 10.73 5.14
CA LEU A 159 1.69 11.00 3.71
C LEU A 159 1.43 9.73 2.89
N THR A 160 2.00 8.60 3.31
CA THR A 160 1.81 7.33 2.62
C THR A 160 0.37 6.83 2.76
N GLU A 161 -0.23 6.93 3.95
CA GLU A 161 -1.64 6.59 4.17
C GLU A 161 -2.57 7.47 3.34
N GLU A 162 -2.32 8.78 3.28
CA GLU A 162 -3.08 9.73 2.45
C GLU A 162 -3.00 9.37 0.96
N ILE A 163 -1.79 9.07 0.45
CA ILE A 163 -1.59 8.66 -0.95
C ILE A 163 -2.32 7.35 -1.24
N HIS A 164 -2.29 6.38 -0.33
CA HIS A 164 -3.02 5.12 -0.49
C HIS A 164 -4.53 5.34 -0.52
N ARG A 165 -5.06 6.22 0.33
CA ARG A 165 -6.48 6.58 0.33
C ARG A 165 -6.89 7.22 -0.99
N ILE A 166 -6.17 8.25 -1.45
CA ILE A 166 -6.45 8.94 -2.71
C ILE A 166 -6.39 7.97 -3.90
N ALA A 167 -5.37 7.10 -3.94
CA ALA A 167 -5.22 6.11 -5.00
C ALA A 167 -6.36 5.07 -5.00
N PHE A 168 -6.87 4.71 -3.82
CA PHE A 168 -7.99 3.80 -3.69
C PHE A 168 -9.30 4.45 -4.16
N GLU A 169 -9.59 5.68 -3.75
CA GLU A 169 -10.75 6.47 -4.19
C GLU A 169 -10.75 6.68 -5.70
N ASP A 170 -9.60 7.01 -6.30
CA ASP A 170 -9.45 7.16 -7.75
C ASP A 170 -9.73 5.84 -8.50
N ARG A 171 -9.28 4.70 -7.97
CA ARG A 171 -9.60 3.39 -8.55
C ARG A 171 -11.09 3.08 -8.48
N LEU A 172 -11.74 3.34 -7.35
CA LEU A 172 -13.20 3.17 -7.21
C LEU A 172 -13.96 4.08 -8.17
N GLY A 173 -13.53 5.33 -8.32
CA GLY A 173 -14.12 6.28 -9.28
C GLY A 173 -14.02 5.78 -10.73
N ARG A 174 -12.89 5.23 -11.13
CA ARG A 174 -12.70 4.63 -12.46
C ARG A 174 -13.60 3.43 -12.69
N VAL A 175 -13.66 2.51 -11.74
CA VAL A 175 -14.55 1.34 -11.82
C VAL A 175 -16.01 1.76 -11.97
N ARG A 176 -16.46 2.75 -11.21
CA ARG A 176 -17.82 3.31 -11.34
C ARG A 176 -18.07 3.85 -12.75
N THR A 177 -17.14 4.60 -13.31
CA THR A 177 -17.25 5.14 -14.66
C THR A 177 -17.27 4.02 -15.70
N ASN A 178 -16.42 3.03 -15.56
CA ASN A 178 -16.38 1.87 -16.48
C ASN A 178 -17.68 1.06 -16.42
N LEU A 179 -18.25 0.83 -15.24
CA LEU A 179 -19.55 0.18 -15.11
C LEU A 179 -20.66 0.95 -15.83
N HIS A 180 -20.65 2.28 -15.73
CA HIS A 180 -21.60 3.12 -16.47
C HIS A 180 -21.47 2.94 -17.98
N LEU A 181 -20.22 2.90 -18.50
CA LEU A 181 -19.97 2.64 -19.91
C LEU A 181 -20.44 1.24 -20.34
N VAL A 182 -20.20 0.22 -19.50
CA VAL A 182 -20.71 -1.14 -19.77
C VAL A 182 -22.24 -1.15 -19.85
N VAL A 183 -22.92 -0.48 -18.91
CA VAL A 183 -24.40 -0.40 -18.94
C VAL A 183 -24.88 0.28 -20.21
N SER A 184 -24.26 1.39 -20.61
CA SER A 184 -24.59 2.11 -21.86
C SER A 184 -24.39 1.22 -23.09
N GLU A 185 -23.27 0.50 -23.19
CA GLU A 185 -23.00 -0.43 -24.28
C GLU A 185 -24.03 -1.57 -24.35
N LEU A 186 -24.40 -2.13 -23.20
CA LEU A 186 -25.44 -3.18 -23.14
C LEU A 186 -26.79 -2.68 -23.59
N GLN A 187 -27.17 -1.44 -23.25
CA GLN A 187 -28.40 -0.78 -23.70
C GLN A 187 -28.40 -0.54 -25.20
N GLU A 188 -27.29 -0.06 -25.78
CA GLU A 188 -27.15 0.10 -27.23
C GLU A 188 -27.31 -1.23 -27.97
N ILE A 189 -26.67 -2.30 -27.47
CA ILE A 189 -26.79 -3.63 -28.07
C ILE A 189 -28.24 -4.14 -27.96
N ALA A 190 -28.90 -3.95 -26.81
CA ALA A 190 -30.29 -4.33 -26.60
C ALA A 190 -31.26 -3.59 -27.56
N ALA A 191 -31.01 -2.30 -27.80
CA ALA A 191 -31.78 -1.50 -28.77
C ALA A 191 -31.63 -2.06 -30.20
N LEU A 192 -30.45 -2.50 -30.61
CA LEU A 192 -30.21 -3.12 -31.90
C LEU A 192 -30.90 -4.50 -32.05
N CYS A 193 -31.08 -5.23 -30.94
CA CYS A 193 -31.76 -6.50 -30.91
C CYS A 193 -33.29 -6.38 -30.95
N SER A 194 -33.85 -5.27 -30.48
CA SER A 194 -35.29 -5.03 -30.37
C SER A 194 -35.98 -4.83 -31.71
N ASP A 195 -35.24 -4.52 -32.79
CA ASP A 195 -35.77 -4.20 -34.11
C ASP A 195 -36.25 -5.44 -34.95
N GLY A 196 -36.42 -6.59 -34.28
CA GLY A 196 -37.05 -7.80 -34.86
C GLY A 196 -36.27 -8.51 -35.99
N ARG A 197 -35.08 -8.04 -36.34
CA ARG A 197 -34.17 -8.66 -37.29
C ARG A 197 -33.26 -9.65 -36.58
N LYS A 198 -32.99 -10.82 -37.18
CA LYS A 198 -31.94 -11.72 -36.71
C LYS A 198 -30.67 -10.91 -36.44
N ALA A 199 -30.20 -10.95 -35.19
CA ALA A 199 -29.01 -10.20 -34.80
C ALA A 199 -27.85 -10.50 -35.77
N PRO A 200 -27.26 -9.51 -36.43
CA PRO A 200 -26.16 -9.75 -37.34
C PRO A 200 -24.95 -10.30 -36.58
N ALA A 201 -24.05 -11.00 -37.26
CA ALA A 201 -22.84 -11.57 -36.62
C ALA A 201 -21.99 -10.49 -35.85
N SER A 202 -22.07 -9.24 -36.28
CA SER A 202 -21.44 -8.11 -35.61
C SER A 202 -21.99 -7.85 -34.20
N VAL A 203 -23.28 -8.05 -33.96
CA VAL A 203 -23.92 -7.94 -32.65
C VAL A 203 -23.40 -9.04 -31.72
N GLN A 204 -23.19 -10.23 -32.26
CA GLN A 204 -22.63 -11.36 -31.52
C GLN A 204 -21.28 -11.02 -30.91
N THR A 205 -20.34 -10.57 -31.71
CA THR A 205 -19.00 -10.20 -31.26
C THR A 205 -19.05 -9.05 -30.23
N ARG A 206 -19.97 -8.09 -30.41
CA ARG A 206 -20.16 -6.99 -29.43
C ARG A 206 -20.66 -7.52 -28.08
N VAL A 207 -21.62 -8.45 -28.07
CA VAL A 207 -22.12 -9.05 -26.83
C VAL A 207 -21.04 -9.83 -26.09
N GLU A 208 -20.25 -10.64 -26.80
CA GLU A 208 -19.13 -11.38 -26.20
C GLU A 208 -18.07 -10.43 -25.63
N SER A 209 -17.73 -9.37 -26.36
CA SER A 209 -16.81 -8.35 -25.90
C SER A 209 -17.34 -7.61 -24.67
N ALA A 210 -18.61 -7.16 -24.70
CA ALA A 210 -19.23 -6.48 -23.56
C ALA A 210 -19.30 -7.38 -22.32
N ALA A 211 -19.61 -8.67 -22.49
CA ALA A 211 -19.61 -9.65 -21.40
C ALA A 211 -18.21 -9.86 -20.81
N ALA A 212 -17.17 -9.90 -21.65
CA ALA A 212 -15.78 -10.01 -21.19
C ALA A 212 -15.32 -8.76 -20.43
N VAL A 213 -15.63 -7.57 -20.93
CA VAL A 213 -15.34 -6.31 -20.27
C VAL A 213 -16.07 -6.23 -18.93
N PHE A 214 -17.36 -6.53 -18.90
CA PHE A 214 -18.14 -6.54 -17.66
C PHE A 214 -17.58 -7.50 -16.62
N THR A 215 -17.17 -8.69 -17.04
CA THR A 215 -16.50 -9.67 -16.17
C THR A 215 -15.17 -9.11 -15.62
N GLY A 216 -14.41 -8.39 -16.45
CA GLY A 216 -13.17 -7.72 -16.03
C GLY A 216 -13.41 -6.65 -14.97
N GLU A 217 -14.46 -5.83 -15.14
CA GLU A 217 -14.81 -4.78 -14.17
C GLU A 217 -15.32 -5.39 -12.85
N LEU A 218 -16.12 -6.47 -12.87
CA LEU A 218 -16.51 -7.15 -11.64
C LEU A 218 -15.32 -7.74 -10.89
N ARG A 219 -14.34 -8.28 -11.61
CA ARG A 219 -13.12 -8.78 -10.99
C ARG A 219 -12.32 -7.64 -10.37
N ALA A 220 -12.23 -6.49 -11.03
CA ALA A 220 -11.56 -5.31 -10.48
C ALA A 220 -12.27 -4.81 -9.20
N ILE A 221 -13.61 -4.81 -9.17
CA ILE A 221 -14.40 -4.48 -7.96
C ILE A 221 -14.10 -5.48 -6.84
N HIS A 222 -14.18 -6.76 -7.14
CA HIS A 222 -13.90 -7.81 -6.17
C HIS A 222 -12.49 -7.64 -5.57
N ASP A 223 -11.46 -7.49 -6.41
CA ASP A 223 -10.07 -7.35 -5.96
C ASP A 223 -9.85 -6.08 -5.13
N LEU A 224 -10.53 -4.98 -5.44
CA LEU A 224 -10.47 -3.73 -4.70
C LEU A 224 -11.17 -3.83 -3.33
N LEU A 225 -12.31 -4.51 -3.26
CA LEU A 225 -13.16 -4.55 -2.07
C LEU A 225 -12.88 -5.75 -1.17
N TYR A 226 -12.27 -6.83 -1.66
CA TYR A 226 -12.00 -8.05 -0.89
C TYR A 226 -11.01 -7.81 0.26
N ARG A 227 -10.02 -6.93 0.06
CA ARG A 227 -9.08 -6.47 1.10
C ARG A 227 -8.80 -4.99 0.91
N PRO A 228 -9.76 -4.14 1.27
CA PRO A 228 -9.61 -2.72 1.04
C PRO A 228 -8.48 -2.17 1.92
N GLN A 229 -7.65 -1.30 1.33
CA GLN A 229 -6.59 -0.59 2.05
C GLN A 229 -7.13 0.53 2.93
N ALA A 230 -8.33 1.03 2.60
CA ALA A 230 -9.08 1.99 3.38
C ALA A 230 -10.57 1.59 3.36
N ALA A 231 -11.34 1.95 4.38
CA ALA A 231 -12.78 1.75 4.36
C ALA A 231 -13.38 2.57 3.21
N PRO A 232 -14.13 1.94 2.28
CA PRO A 232 -14.77 2.67 1.19
C PRO A 232 -15.85 3.59 1.74
N ASP A 233 -16.05 4.74 1.10
CA ASP A 233 -17.18 5.62 1.39
C ASP A 233 -18.50 4.91 1.03
N GLU A 234 -19.48 4.98 1.93
CA GLU A 234 -20.78 4.31 1.77
C GLU A 234 -21.50 4.78 0.49
N ASP A 235 -21.49 6.10 0.21
CA ASP A 235 -22.13 6.68 -0.97
C ASP A 235 -21.49 6.18 -2.28
N VAL A 236 -20.16 6.03 -2.28
CA VAL A 236 -19.42 5.49 -3.44
C VAL A 236 -19.75 4.03 -3.63
N LEU A 237 -19.81 3.26 -2.55
CA LEU A 237 -20.15 1.84 -2.59
C LEU A 237 -21.61 1.63 -3.05
N GLU A 238 -22.57 2.44 -2.56
CA GLU A 238 -23.94 2.43 -3.04
C GLU A 238 -24.01 2.70 -4.53
N SER A 239 -23.31 3.71 -5.02
CA SER A 239 -23.24 4.03 -6.44
C SER A 239 -22.71 2.87 -7.28
N ILE A 240 -21.66 2.18 -6.81
CA ILE A 240 -21.09 1.00 -7.50
C ILE A 240 -22.10 -0.14 -7.54
N LEU A 241 -22.76 -0.45 -6.41
CA LEU A 241 -23.77 -1.50 -6.33
C LEU A 241 -24.99 -1.20 -7.21
N ALA A 242 -25.44 0.07 -7.27
CA ALA A 242 -26.53 0.48 -8.15
C ALA A 242 -26.19 0.30 -9.63
N HIS A 243 -24.96 0.67 -10.06
CA HIS A 243 -24.50 0.44 -11.43
C HIS A 243 -24.32 -1.05 -11.74
N LEU A 244 -23.84 -1.83 -10.76
CA LEU A 244 -23.71 -3.28 -10.89
C LEU A 244 -25.08 -3.96 -11.07
N GLU A 245 -26.07 -3.57 -10.25
CA GLU A 245 -27.46 -4.06 -10.41
C GLU A 245 -28.00 -3.72 -11.79
N GLY A 246 -27.85 -2.46 -12.21
CA GLY A 246 -28.28 -2.01 -13.53
C GLY A 246 -27.62 -2.80 -14.64
N GLY A 247 -26.30 -3.01 -14.58
CA GLY A 247 -25.56 -3.83 -15.55
C GLY A 247 -26.03 -5.28 -15.63
N LEU A 248 -26.25 -5.92 -14.49
CA LEU A 248 -26.73 -7.30 -14.45
C LEU A 248 -28.17 -7.40 -14.99
N ARG A 249 -29.02 -6.43 -14.71
CA ARG A 249 -30.38 -6.36 -15.22
C ARG A 249 -30.39 -6.20 -16.74
N GLU A 250 -29.64 -5.24 -17.28
CA GLU A 250 -29.56 -5.03 -18.73
C GLU A 250 -28.92 -6.22 -19.44
N PHE A 251 -27.90 -6.83 -18.86
CA PHE A 251 -27.27 -8.03 -19.40
C PHE A 251 -28.24 -9.22 -19.44
N ARG A 252 -29.05 -9.40 -18.39
CA ARG A 252 -30.11 -10.41 -18.40
C ARG A 252 -31.13 -10.14 -19.48
N ASN A 253 -31.63 -8.92 -19.62
CA ASN A 253 -32.57 -8.52 -20.65
C ASN A 253 -32.01 -8.78 -22.05
N LEU A 254 -30.74 -8.44 -22.27
CA LEU A 254 -30.05 -8.73 -23.52
C LEU A 254 -30.00 -10.22 -23.84
N LEU A 255 -29.72 -11.09 -22.87
CA LEU A 255 -29.71 -12.53 -23.06
C LEU A 255 -31.10 -13.08 -23.46
N GLU A 256 -32.19 -12.41 -23.09
CA GLU A 256 -33.55 -12.78 -23.51
C GLU A 256 -33.79 -12.50 -25.00
N CYS A 257 -33.21 -11.45 -25.53
CA CYS A 257 -33.33 -11.05 -26.93
C CYS A 257 -32.46 -11.87 -27.88
N LEU A 258 -31.46 -12.62 -27.36
CA LEU A 258 -30.58 -13.45 -28.19
C LEU A 258 -31.21 -14.79 -28.59
N THR A 259 -30.86 -15.30 -29.76
CA THR A 259 -31.25 -16.65 -30.20
C THR A 259 -30.68 -17.72 -29.28
N ALA A 260 -31.35 -18.88 -29.17
CA ALA A 260 -30.91 -19.98 -28.32
C ALA A 260 -29.49 -20.49 -28.67
N GLU A 261 -29.19 -20.55 -29.96
CA GLU A 261 -27.88 -20.97 -30.48
C GLU A 261 -26.76 -20.02 -29.96
N PHE A 262 -27.03 -18.74 -29.95
CA PHE A 262 -26.09 -17.72 -29.54
C PHE A 262 -25.89 -17.66 -28.03
N ARG A 263 -26.98 -17.81 -27.25
CA ARG A 263 -26.91 -17.88 -25.77
C ARG A 263 -26.07 -19.05 -25.27
N ASN A 264 -26.00 -20.13 -26.06
CA ASN A 264 -25.24 -21.34 -25.72
C ASN A 264 -23.77 -21.28 -26.20
N ALA A 265 -23.33 -20.17 -26.78
CA ALA A 265 -21.93 -20.01 -27.17
C ALA A 265 -21.01 -20.19 -25.93
N PRO A 266 -19.98 -21.07 -26.02
CA PRO A 266 -19.20 -21.47 -24.86
C PRO A 266 -18.48 -20.27 -24.15
N ALA A 267 -18.06 -19.28 -24.93
CA ALA A 267 -17.42 -18.07 -24.39
C ALA A 267 -18.42 -17.24 -23.57
N LEU A 268 -19.66 -17.06 -24.08
CA LEU A 268 -20.70 -16.31 -23.39
C LEU A 268 -21.12 -17.02 -22.09
N VAL A 269 -21.34 -18.34 -22.18
CA VAL A 269 -21.68 -19.17 -21.00
C VAL A 269 -20.60 -19.11 -19.92
N ALA A 270 -19.33 -19.14 -20.29
CA ALA A 270 -18.23 -19.01 -19.35
C ALA A 270 -18.24 -17.65 -18.65
N ASN A 271 -18.41 -16.55 -19.41
CA ASN A 271 -18.49 -15.19 -18.85
C ASN A 271 -19.71 -15.02 -17.92
N VAL A 272 -20.90 -15.51 -18.31
CA VAL A 272 -22.11 -15.48 -17.46
C VAL A 272 -21.88 -16.17 -16.13
N ARG A 273 -21.19 -17.33 -16.13
CA ARG A 273 -20.87 -18.04 -14.90
C ARG A 273 -19.98 -17.21 -13.98
N VAL A 274 -18.91 -16.64 -14.53
CA VAL A 274 -17.97 -15.83 -13.76
C VAL A 274 -18.65 -14.57 -13.22
N LEU A 275 -19.48 -13.90 -14.03
CA LEU A 275 -20.29 -12.76 -13.60
C LEU A 275 -21.19 -13.10 -12.41
N ALA A 276 -21.93 -14.20 -12.49
CA ALA A 276 -22.84 -14.62 -11.41
C ALA A 276 -22.07 -14.96 -10.12
N THR A 277 -20.91 -15.61 -10.22
CA THR A 277 -20.07 -15.96 -9.08
C THR A 277 -19.50 -14.69 -8.43
N LEU A 278 -18.86 -13.82 -9.20
CA LEU A 278 -18.28 -12.58 -8.70
C LEU A 278 -19.34 -11.65 -8.08
N ALA A 279 -20.52 -11.53 -8.70
CA ALA A 279 -21.61 -10.74 -8.14
C ALA A 279 -22.06 -11.24 -6.76
N ASN A 280 -22.13 -12.56 -6.56
CA ASN A 280 -22.44 -13.13 -5.25
C ASN A 280 -21.30 -12.93 -4.24
N GLU A 281 -20.05 -13.10 -4.63
CA GLU A 281 -18.87 -12.89 -3.77
C GLU A 281 -18.76 -11.43 -3.33
N ILE A 282 -18.96 -10.47 -4.24
CA ILE A 282 -18.96 -9.03 -3.92
C ILE A 282 -20.01 -8.74 -2.84
N CYS A 283 -21.24 -9.23 -3.02
CA CYS A 283 -22.30 -8.99 -2.04
C CYS A 283 -22.11 -9.76 -0.73
N GLY A 284 -21.48 -10.94 -0.76
CA GLY A 284 -21.32 -11.79 0.44
C GLY A 284 -20.09 -11.47 1.28
N GLU A 285 -19.00 -11.10 0.64
CA GLU A 285 -17.67 -11.03 1.27
C GLU A 285 -17.03 -9.63 1.23
N CYS A 286 -17.38 -8.81 0.23
CA CYS A 286 -16.69 -7.56 -0.02
C CYS A 286 -17.39 -6.33 0.57
N VAL A 287 -18.70 -6.37 0.81
CA VAL A 287 -19.43 -5.24 1.40
C VAL A 287 -19.23 -5.23 2.91
N PRO A 288 -18.75 -4.13 3.52
CA PRO A 288 -18.61 -4.00 4.96
C PRO A 288 -19.93 -4.26 5.69
N ARG A 289 -19.89 -5.07 6.74
CA ARG A 289 -21.10 -5.46 7.49
C ARG A 289 -21.81 -4.27 8.16
N GLU A 290 -21.07 -3.24 8.50
CA GLU A 290 -21.61 -1.99 9.06
C GLU A 290 -22.53 -1.26 8.10
N TYR A 291 -22.28 -1.35 6.77
CA TYR A 291 -23.11 -0.75 5.72
C TYR A 291 -24.24 -1.67 5.22
N ALA A 292 -24.23 -2.93 5.61
CA ALA A 292 -25.17 -3.92 5.11
C ALA A 292 -26.66 -3.55 5.27
N PRO A 293 -27.12 -2.87 6.35
CA PRO A 293 -28.52 -2.47 6.46
C PRO A 293 -28.95 -1.48 5.37
N HIS A 294 -28.10 -0.53 5.01
CA HIS A 294 -28.38 0.52 4.01
C HIS A 294 -28.26 -0.04 2.59
N LEU A 295 -27.25 -0.84 2.33
CA LEU A 295 -26.97 -1.38 1.01
C LEU A 295 -27.69 -2.68 0.68
N LYS A 296 -28.40 -3.27 1.64
CA LYS A 296 -29.04 -4.59 1.52
C LYS A 296 -29.98 -4.69 0.33
N VAL A 297 -30.73 -3.63 0.04
CA VAL A 297 -31.67 -3.64 -1.10
C VAL A 297 -30.94 -3.87 -2.42
N TRP A 298 -29.81 -3.26 -2.61
CA TRP A 298 -28.99 -3.43 -3.79
C TRP A 298 -28.36 -4.84 -3.84
N MET A 299 -27.84 -5.31 -2.70
CA MET A 299 -27.25 -6.64 -2.57
C MET A 299 -28.26 -7.75 -2.88
N ASP A 300 -29.49 -7.65 -2.34
CA ASP A 300 -30.56 -8.61 -2.57
C ASP A 300 -30.95 -8.67 -4.06
N ARG A 301 -31.05 -7.52 -4.74
CA ARG A 301 -31.33 -7.44 -6.18
C ARG A 301 -30.21 -8.02 -7.03
N ILE A 302 -28.95 -7.67 -6.72
CA ILE A 302 -27.77 -8.21 -7.40
C ILE A 302 -27.74 -9.74 -7.29
N GLN A 303 -27.95 -10.27 -6.08
CA GLN A 303 -27.98 -11.71 -5.85
C GLN A 303 -29.17 -12.40 -6.54
N ALA A 304 -30.32 -11.71 -6.65
CA ALA A 304 -31.46 -12.24 -7.40
C ALA A 304 -31.13 -12.37 -8.88
N HIS A 305 -30.55 -11.34 -9.51
CA HIS A 305 -30.11 -11.38 -10.89
C HIS A 305 -29.02 -12.43 -11.12
N ALA A 306 -28.04 -12.53 -10.23
CA ALA A 306 -26.97 -13.53 -10.32
C ALA A 306 -27.51 -14.96 -10.26
N ARG A 307 -28.48 -15.24 -9.36
CA ARG A 307 -29.14 -16.56 -9.28
C ARG A 307 -29.96 -16.88 -10.54
N GLU A 308 -30.63 -15.89 -11.09
CA GLU A 308 -31.42 -16.08 -12.33
C GLU A 308 -30.52 -16.37 -13.53
N LEU A 309 -29.38 -15.64 -13.64
CA LEU A 309 -28.37 -15.93 -14.66
C LEU A 309 -27.78 -17.34 -14.51
N ALA A 310 -27.56 -17.79 -13.28
CA ALA A 310 -27.06 -19.15 -13.01
C ALA A 310 -28.11 -20.25 -13.35
N ARG A 311 -29.40 -20.06 -13.00
CA ARG A 311 -30.49 -21.03 -13.25
C ARG A 311 -30.78 -21.27 -14.74
N ARG A 312 -30.65 -20.23 -15.56
CA ARG A 312 -30.89 -20.35 -17.02
C ARG A 312 -29.94 -21.32 -17.71
N ARG A 313 -28.82 -21.63 -17.10
CA ARG A 313 -27.87 -22.63 -17.56
C ARG A 313 -28.39 -24.07 -17.38
N ASP A 314 -29.08 -24.34 -16.26
CA ASP A 314 -29.53 -25.70 -15.93
C ASP A 314 -30.76 -26.13 -16.78
N LEU A 315 -31.33 -25.20 -17.55
CA LEU A 315 -32.46 -25.44 -18.46
C LEU A 315 -32.05 -25.67 -19.92
N ALA A 316 -30.76 -25.59 -20.25
CA ALA A 316 -30.25 -25.96 -21.56
C ALA A 316 -30.21 -27.50 -21.67
N PRO A 317 -30.96 -28.17 -22.59
CA PRO A 317 -30.84 -29.60 -22.75
C PRO A 317 -29.46 -29.98 -23.23
N ASN A 318 -28.91 -31.07 -22.67
CA ASN A 318 -27.67 -31.73 -23.10
C ASN A 318 -27.75 -32.10 -24.61
#